data_cc02b93a46f84887a18604d5d9759dc5
#
_entry.id   cc02b93a46f84887a18604d5d9759dc5
#
_cell.length_a   1.000
_cell.length_b   1.000
_cell.length_c   1.000
_cell.angle_alpha   90.00
_cell.angle_beta   90.00
_cell.angle_gamma   90.00
#
_symmetry.space_group_name_H-M   'P 1'
#
loop_
_entity.id
_entity.type
_entity.pdbx_description
1 polymer ?
#
loop_
_entity_poly.entity_id
_entity_poly.type
_entity_poly.pdbx_seq_one_letter_code
_entity_poly.pdbx_strand_id
1 'polypeptide(L)'
;MTNGECCRYIRTYSELEGLQHACTLVYCAAATPQGVLAQLRREQGGKVRSSTVLAPADSFSRVMVLLRYLCENGVGPEQWLEVLEDVRQPYQLLDTSKNAMNMAEELVFCGICRF
;
A
#
# COMPACT_ATOMS: atom_id res chain seq x y z
N MET A 1 1.51 0.89 -23.84
CA MET A 1 1.42 0.76 -23.37
C MET A 1 1.05 0.72 -22.56
N THR A 2 0.82 0.58 -22.03
CA THR A 2 0.36 0.56 -21.24
C THR A 2 0.47 0.45 -20.36
N ASN A 3 0.42 0.43 -19.84
CA ASN A 3 0.54 0.41 -19.05
C ASN A 3 0.21 0.30 -18.09
N GLY A 4 -0.12 0.37 -17.84
CA GLY A 4 -0.07 0.29 -16.47
C GLY A 4 -1.29 -0.14 -15.78
N GLU A 5 -1.31 -1.35 -15.38
CA GLU A 5 -2.35 -1.81 -14.49
C GLU A 5 -2.16 -1.19 -13.12
N CYS A 6 -3.26 -0.90 -12.43
CA CYS A 6 -3.17 -0.43 -11.06
C CYS A 6 -4.45 -0.80 -10.31
N CYS A 7 -4.33 -0.87 -8.99
CA CYS A 7 -5.49 -1.14 -8.14
C CYS A 7 -5.35 -0.34 -6.86
N ARG A 8 -6.49 -0.14 -6.20
CA ARG A 8 -6.51 0.63 -4.98
C ARG A 8 -7.67 0.17 -4.12
N TYR A 9 -7.37 -0.11 -2.87
CA TYR A 9 -8.38 -0.49 -1.88
C TYR A 9 -8.26 0.44 -0.70
N ILE A 10 -9.38 0.79 -0.10
CA ILE A 10 -9.42 1.71 1.03
C ILE A 10 -10.29 1.11 2.11
N ARG A 11 -9.80 1.21 3.34
CA ARG A 11 -10.56 0.80 4.50
C ARG A 11 -10.55 1.94 5.51
N THR A 12 -11.73 2.33 5.98
CA THR A 12 -11.81 3.41 6.94
C THR A 12 -12.46 2.92 8.21
N TYR A 13 -11.99 3.48 9.32
CA TYR A 13 -12.57 3.24 10.63
C TYR A 13 -13.05 4.56 11.16
N SER A 14 -14.27 4.58 11.69
CA SER A 14 -14.81 5.78 12.30
C SER A 14 -14.20 5.98 13.67
N GLU A 15 -14.26 7.20 14.12
CA GLU A 15 -13.82 7.50 15.47
C GLU A 15 -14.85 6.97 16.46
N LEU A 16 -14.37 6.29 17.49
CA LEU A 16 -15.21 5.85 18.59
C LEU A 16 -14.68 6.52 19.83
N GLU A 17 -15.49 7.37 20.41
CA GLU A 17 -15.08 8.18 21.54
C GLU A 17 -14.52 7.29 22.63
N GLY A 18 -13.29 7.60 23.07
CA GLY A 18 -12.66 6.86 24.14
C GLY A 18 -12.08 5.52 23.73
N LEU A 19 -12.27 5.10 22.46
CA LEU A 19 -11.83 3.79 22.01
C LEU A 19 -10.87 3.84 20.84
N GLN A 20 -11.16 4.64 19.83
CA GLN A 20 -10.27 4.72 18.69
C GLN A 20 -10.45 6.04 17.97
N HIS A 21 -9.39 6.45 17.29
CA HIS A 21 -9.44 7.62 16.42
C HIS A 21 -9.80 7.17 15.03
N ALA A 22 -10.39 8.09 14.26
CA ALA A 22 -10.65 7.81 12.85
C ALA A 22 -9.35 7.45 12.16
N CYS A 23 -9.43 6.49 11.25
CA CYS A 23 -8.25 5.97 10.60
C CYS A 23 -8.60 5.55 9.18
N THR A 24 -7.71 5.85 8.24
CA THR A 24 -7.88 5.42 6.87
C THR A 24 -6.65 4.62 6.44
N LEU A 25 -6.90 3.43 5.92
CA LEU A 25 -5.85 2.60 5.37
C LEU A 25 -6.02 2.57 3.85
N VAL A 26 -4.94 2.84 3.14
CA VAL A 26 -4.96 2.85 1.68
C VAL A 26 -3.97 1.83 1.18
N TYR A 27 -4.42 0.93 0.33
CA TYR A 27 -3.63 -0.13 -0.24
C TYR A 27 -3.62 0.05 -1.74
N CYS A 28 -2.48 0.29 -2.33
CA CYS A 28 -2.46 0.46 -3.78
C CYS A 28 -1.24 -0.20 -4.39
N ALA A 29 -1.39 -0.55 -5.65
CA ALA A 29 -0.32 -1.16 -6.41
C ALA A 29 -0.44 -0.72 -7.85
N ALA A 30 0.69 -0.64 -8.53
CA ALA A 30 0.70 -0.27 -9.94
C ALA A 30 1.86 -0.96 -10.62
N ALA A 31 1.61 -1.40 -11.84
CA ALA A 31 2.65 -2.03 -12.64
C ALA A 31 3.54 -0.95 -13.24
N THR A 32 4.84 -1.14 -13.12
CA THR A 32 5.81 -0.21 -13.68
C THR A 32 6.83 -0.99 -14.48
N PRO A 33 7.66 -0.30 -15.26
CA PRO A 33 8.72 -1.02 -15.98
C PRO A 33 9.69 -1.76 -15.07
N GLN A 34 9.83 -1.33 -13.84
CA GLN A 34 10.74 -1.97 -12.90
C GLN A 34 10.09 -3.09 -12.12
N GLY A 35 8.78 -3.18 -12.15
CA GLY A 35 8.08 -4.18 -11.38
C GLY A 35 6.76 -3.63 -10.86
N VAL A 36 6.21 -4.32 -9.87
CA VAL A 36 4.94 -3.90 -9.28
C VAL A 36 5.24 -3.08 -8.04
N LEU A 37 4.88 -1.82 -8.09
CA LEU A 37 5.06 -0.91 -6.96
C LEU A 37 3.83 -1.01 -6.09
N ALA A 38 4.01 -1.37 -4.82
CA ALA A 38 2.89 -1.52 -3.89
C ALA A 38 3.14 -0.68 -2.65
N GLN A 39 2.10 -0.02 -2.19
CA GLN A 39 2.22 0.85 -1.03
C GLN A 39 1.03 0.68 -0.12
N LEU A 40 1.31 0.65 1.16
CA LEU A 40 0.29 0.63 2.19
C LEU A 40 0.48 1.85 3.06
N ARG A 41 -0.60 2.60 3.25
CA ARG A 41 -0.53 3.87 3.97
C ARG A 41 -1.62 3.95 5.00
N ARG A 42 -1.32 4.50 6.16
CA ARG A 42 -2.31 4.76 7.20
C ARG A 42 -2.31 6.23 7.54
N GLU A 43 -3.49 6.81 7.54
CA GLU A 43 -3.68 8.20 7.96
C GLU A 43 -4.53 8.19 9.21
N GLN A 44 -4.00 8.75 10.28
CA GLN A 44 -4.69 8.75 11.55
C GLN A 44 -4.21 9.93 12.38
N GLY A 45 -5.15 10.74 12.86
CA GLY A 45 -4.80 11.85 13.73
C GLY A 45 -3.87 12.85 13.12
N GLY A 46 -4.00 13.08 11.81
CA GLY A 46 -3.12 14.04 11.14
C GLY A 46 -1.75 13.48 10.82
N LYS A 47 -1.51 12.22 11.13
CA LYS A 47 -0.23 11.59 10.86
C LYS A 47 -0.37 10.57 9.76
N VAL A 48 0.68 10.40 8.98
CA VAL A 48 0.69 9.43 7.89
C VAL A 48 1.88 8.50 8.07
N ARG A 49 1.62 7.22 7.98
CA ARG A 49 2.66 6.22 7.92
C ARG A 49 2.50 5.44 6.64
N SER A 50 3.59 5.13 6.00
CA SER A 50 3.52 4.37 4.76
C SER A 50 4.70 3.45 4.63
N SER A 51 4.52 2.44 3.80
CA SER A 51 5.54 1.46 3.51
C SER A 51 5.38 1.08 2.05
N THR A 52 6.48 1.07 1.30
CA THR A 52 6.45 0.84 -0.13
C THR A 52 7.41 -0.27 -0.49
N VAL A 53 6.97 -1.18 -1.35
CA VAL A 53 7.80 -2.27 -1.81
C VAL A 53 7.70 -2.38 -3.32
N LEU A 54 8.70 -3.03 -3.90
CA LEU A 54 8.71 -3.32 -5.33
C LEU A 54 8.70 -4.84 -5.47
N ALA A 55 7.71 -5.37 -6.15
CA ALA A 55 7.58 -6.79 -6.38
C ALA A 55 7.92 -7.11 -7.83
N PRO A 56 8.17 -8.39 -8.15
CA PRO A 56 8.52 -8.73 -9.53
C PRO A 56 7.45 -8.32 -10.52
N ALA A 57 7.88 -8.05 -11.74
CA ALA A 57 6.99 -7.50 -12.74
C ALA A 57 5.82 -8.41 -13.09
N ASP A 58 5.98 -9.71 -12.89
CA ASP A 58 4.94 -10.66 -13.26
C ASP A 58 4.02 -10.99 -12.11
N SER A 59 4.07 -10.21 -11.02
CA SER A 59 3.31 -10.55 -9.82
C SER A 59 2.13 -9.62 -9.56
N PHE A 60 1.69 -8.84 -10.55
CA PHE A 60 0.64 -7.87 -10.28
C PHE A 60 -0.63 -8.53 -9.75
N SER A 61 -1.06 -9.61 -10.37
CA SER A 61 -2.29 -10.29 -9.95
C SER A 61 -2.18 -10.80 -8.52
N ARG A 62 -1.02 -11.37 -8.18
CA ARG A 62 -0.83 -11.86 -6.82
C ARG A 62 -0.82 -10.73 -5.82
N VAL A 63 -0.14 -9.63 -6.17
CA VAL A 63 -0.08 -8.48 -5.28
C VAL A 63 -1.48 -7.89 -5.11
N MET A 64 -2.25 -7.82 -6.18
CA MET A 64 -3.59 -7.28 -6.10
C MET A 64 -4.46 -8.09 -5.15
N VAL A 65 -4.42 -9.43 -5.29
CA VAL A 65 -5.20 -10.29 -4.41
C VAL A 65 -4.73 -10.14 -2.97
N LEU A 66 -3.42 -10.03 -2.79
CA LEU A 66 -2.88 -9.89 -1.45
C LEU A 66 -3.29 -8.57 -0.82
N LEU A 67 -3.26 -7.48 -1.58
CA LEU A 67 -3.68 -6.19 -1.04
C LEU A 67 -5.14 -6.21 -0.64
N ARG A 68 -5.97 -6.89 -1.43
CA ARG A 68 -7.37 -7.01 -1.10
C ARG A 68 -7.52 -7.77 0.23
N TYR A 69 -6.77 -8.84 0.40
CA TYR A 69 -6.80 -9.60 1.64
C TYR A 69 -6.38 -8.73 2.82
N LEU A 70 -5.31 -7.95 2.63
CA LEU A 70 -4.83 -7.07 3.70
C LEU A 70 -5.88 -6.03 4.04
N CYS A 71 -6.54 -5.50 3.02
CA CYS A 71 -7.58 -4.51 3.24
C CYS A 71 -8.75 -5.11 4.00
N GLU A 72 -9.16 -6.30 3.63
CA GLU A 72 -10.28 -6.95 4.29
C GLU A 72 -9.97 -7.27 5.74
N ASN A 73 -8.70 -7.43 6.07
CA ASN A 73 -8.30 -7.75 7.42
C ASN A 73 -7.71 -6.56 8.18
N GLY A 74 -7.70 -5.39 7.56
CA GLY A 74 -7.27 -4.18 8.25
C GLY A 74 -5.81 -4.19 8.66
N VAL A 75 -4.96 -4.83 7.87
CA VAL A 75 -3.54 -4.92 8.20
C VAL A 75 -2.86 -3.59 7.94
N GLY A 76 -2.09 -3.11 8.90
CA GLY A 76 -1.43 -1.82 8.79
C GLY A 76 -0.02 -1.91 8.22
N PRO A 77 0.57 -0.74 7.95
CA PRO A 77 1.90 -0.72 7.31
C PRO A 77 3.00 -1.28 8.19
N GLU A 78 2.77 -1.39 9.49
CA GLU A 78 3.78 -1.96 10.38
C GLU A 78 3.80 -3.48 10.33
N GLN A 79 2.76 -4.10 9.78
CA GLN A 79 2.61 -5.55 9.86
C GLN A 79 2.59 -6.23 8.50
N TRP A 80 2.38 -5.49 7.45
CA TRP A 80 2.12 -6.14 6.17
C TRP A 80 3.35 -6.85 5.59
N LEU A 81 4.55 -6.42 5.96
CA LEU A 81 5.74 -7.10 5.46
C LEU A 81 5.83 -8.51 5.99
N GLU A 82 5.35 -8.72 7.21
CA GLU A 82 5.31 -10.07 7.76
C GLU A 82 4.38 -10.96 6.95
N VAL A 83 3.27 -10.39 6.50
CA VAL A 83 2.33 -11.15 5.69
C VAL A 83 2.97 -11.49 4.34
N LEU A 84 3.68 -10.53 3.75
CA LEU A 84 4.37 -10.80 2.50
C LEU A 84 5.34 -11.97 2.65
N GLU A 85 6.06 -12.01 3.76
CA GLU A 85 6.99 -13.09 4.00
C GLU A 85 6.28 -14.40 4.28
N ASP A 86 5.18 -14.35 5.00
CA ASP A 86 4.42 -15.55 5.30
C ASP A 86 3.90 -16.22 4.02
N VAL A 87 3.44 -15.43 3.07
CA VAL A 87 2.91 -15.98 1.83
C VAL A 87 3.98 -16.12 0.77
N ARG A 88 5.22 -15.80 1.14
CA ARG A 88 6.38 -15.95 0.25
C ARG A 88 6.25 -15.13 -1.02
N GLN A 89 5.74 -13.92 -0.86
CA GLN A 89 5.67 -12.98 -1.97
C GLN A 89 7.01 -12.25 -2.07
N PRO A 90 7.77 -12.46 -3.14
CA PRO A 90 9.02 -11.74 -3.28
C PRO A 90 8.80 -10.25 -3.34
N TYR A 91 9.64 -9.50 -2.66
CA TYR A 91 9.54 -8.05 -2.69
C TYR A 91 10.88 -7.44 -2.29
N GLN A 92 11.06 -6.19 -2.67
CA GLN A 92 12.19 -5.40 -2.24
C GLN A 92 11.63 -4.19 -1.52
N LEU A 93 12.03 -3.99 -0.28
CA LEU A 93 11.57 -2.85 0.49
C LEU A 93 12.22 -1.61 -0.09
N LEU A 94 11.41 -0.66 -0.53
CA LEU A 94 11.95 0.55 -1.07
C LEU A 94 12.24 1.51 0.05
N ASP A 95 11.22 2.10 0.56
CA ASP A 95 11.49 3.05 1.58
C ASP A 95 10.33 3.21 2.47
N THR A 96 10.60 3.79 3.61
CA THR A 96 9.58 4.03 4.58
C THR A 96 9.48 5.51 4.81
N SER A 97 9.02 5.88 5.95
CA SER A 97 8.68 7.24 6.24
C SER A 97 9.83 8.20 6.13
N LYS A 98 11.06 7.69 6.13
CA LYS A 98 12.16 8.58 6.18
C LYS A 98 12.36 9.39 4.93
N ASN A 99 12.01 8.87 3.78
CA ASN A 99 12.13 9.58 2.53
C ASN A 99 10.80 10.09 2.09
N ALA A 100 10.23 10.93 2.90
CA ALA A 100 8.90 11.43 2.62
C ALA A 100 8.81 12.12 1.27
N MET A 101 9.87 12.76 0.83
CA MET A 101 9.86 13.43 -0.45
C MET A 101 9.68 12.44 -1.58
N ASN A 102 10.42 11.35 -1.53
CA ASN A 102 10.27 10.34 -2.55
C ASN A 102 8.90 9.71 -2.48
N MET A 103 8.41 9.56 -1.28
CA MET A 103 7.08 9.01 -1.13
C MET A 103 6.04 9.90 -1.77
N ALA A 104 6.26 11.19 -1.73
CA ALA A 104 5.32 12.11 -2.34
C ALA A 104 5.20 11.83 -3.83
N GLU A 105 6.29 11.54 -4.50
CA GLU A 105 6.25 11.22 -5.90
C GLU A 105 5.49 9.93 -6.13
N GLU A 106 5.70 8.97 -5.28
CA GLU A 106 4.99 7.72 -5.41
C GLU A 106 3.51 7.87 -5.12
N LEU A 107 3.18 8.78 -4.24
CA LEU A 107 1.77 9.05 -3.98
C LEU A 107 1.10 9.65 -5.21
N VAL A 108 1.82 10.50 -5.92
CA VAL A 108 1.29 11.02 -7.17
C VAL A 108 1.07 9.89 -8.14
N PHE A 109 2.03 8.98 -8.19
CA PHE A 109 1.90 7.81 -9.04
C PHE A 109 0.66 7.00 -8.67
N CYS A 110 0.48 6.75 -7.39
CA CYS A 110 -0.71 6.04 -6.93
C CYS A 110 -1.96 6.85 -7.19
N GLY A 111 -1.84 8.14 -7.20
CA GLY A 111 -2.98 8.99 -7.53
C GLY A 111 -3.48 8.78 -8.93
N ILE A 112 -2.61 8.33 -9.80
CA ILE A 112 -3.00 8.03 -11.16
C ILE A 112 -3.97 6.88 -11.20
N CYS A 113 -3.88 6.02 -10.23
CA CYS A 113 -4.75 4.86 -10.16
C CYS A 113 -6.13 5.20 -9.67
N ARG A 114 -6.31 6.38 -9.16
CA ARG A 114 -7.60 6.68 -8.65
C ARG A 114 -8.50 6.99 -9.80
N PHE A 115 -9.61 6.98 -9.63
CA PHE A 115 -10.46 7.16 -10.71
C PHE A 115 -11.65 7.86 -10.37
#